data_06130cd0c8fcebfb761006d84fe4da59
#
_entry.id   06130cd0c8fcebfb761006d84fe4da59
#
_cell.length_a   1.000
_cell.length_b   1.000
_cell.length_c   1.000
_cell.angle_alpha   90.00
_cell.angle_beta   90.00
_cell.angle_gamma   90.00
#
_symmetry.space_group_name_H-M   'P 1'
#
loop_
_entity.id
_entity.type
_entity.pdbx_description
1 polymer ?
#
loop_
_entity_poly.entity_id
_entity_poly.type
_entity_poly.pdbx_seq_one_letter_code
_entity_poly.pdbx_strand_id
1 'polypeptide(L)'
;MTGRAGASYANPALWVLAALMLLTAAAVAAAQTTDRVYRSNPADEDWSFLKEAPKADIWDPAKYVRLGRDDRFMTVSGEVRFRPEGFRIRPSAERPAVVDNYLLQRYLFGVDTHFGPRTRVFAEIQSGIIDGRLRSPRPTDQNTLDVHQAFVEWRRPLQAGRLFSVKVGRQELVLGSTRLISASPGLNVKRSFDGAVVSYRAASWTLSGAVARLVALTRGTFNDGWTSGQLFWGVAAGRRSPRFERGELGAYYLGLDRSLSTYAQGIGPEQRHTLGMKWNGSGARLSLNYDGLFQWGSFGGAPIRAWAFATETGYQATTRGWRPRLGLRMDLATGDGNAADPRLDAFNPLFPGNSYSGAVGLFGPTNLTDLTPTLTLRPLRNVTLVAEAPSYWRTSSADGVYAADLRLLFRPDAGEGRYVGTNPGVLVDWQATRHCQLQAAITRFLPGAFVKNTFVSPGFGFYSASAVYRF
;
A
#
# COMPACT_ATOMS: atom_id res chain seq x y z
N MET A 1 -20.72 -7.70 -46.88
CA MET A 1 -21.36 -6.67 -46.03
C MET A 1 -21.08 -7.04 -44.59
N THR A 2 -20.02 -6.53 -44.01
CA THR A 2 -19.62 -6.80 -42.59
C THR A 2 -19.55 -5.45 -41.89
N GLY A 3 -20.57 -5.19 -41.08
CA GLY A 3 -20.66 -3.99 -40.25
C GLY A 3 -19.59 -3.95 -39.18
N ARG A 4 -18.70 -2.97 -39.26
CA ARG A 4 -17.81 -2.58 -38.19
C ARG A 4 -18.65 -1.89 -37.10
N ALA A 5 -18.81 -2.54 -35.95
CA ALA A 5 -19.28 -1.87 -34.75
C ALA A 5 -18.18 -0.91 -34.30
N GLY A 6 -18.41 0.40 -34.43
CA GLY A 6 -17.54 1.45 -33.93
C GLY A 6 -17.57 1.45 -32.39
N ALA A 7 -16.49 1.04 -31.75
CA ALA A 7 -16.30 1.26 -30.32
C ALA A 7 -16.19 2.77 -30.10
N SER A 8 -17.20 3.36 -29.48
CA SER A 8 -17.23 4.74 -29.03
C SER A 8 -16.16 4.89 -27.93
N TYR A 9 -15.02 5.44 -28.28
CA TYR A 9 -13.99 5.83 -27.32
C TYR A 9 -14.54 7.01 -26.50
N ALA A 10 -14.95 6.73 -25.27
CA ALA A 10 -15.32 7.77 -24.33
C ALA A 10 -14.11 8.72 -24.15
N ASN A 11 -14.31 9.98 -24.46
CA ASN A 11 -13.29 11.01 -24.41
C ASN A 11 -12.83 11.20 -22.96
N PRO A 12 -11.53 10.99 -22.61
CA PRO A 12 -11.04 11.11 -21.25
C PRO A 12 -11.31 12.49 -20.62
N ALA A 13 -11.48 13.53 -21.43
CA ALA A 13 -11.89 14.85 -20.98
C ALA A 13 -13.31 14.87 -20.38
N LEU A 14 -14.22 13.99 -20.81
CA LEU A 14 -15.57 13.88 -20.26
C LEU A 14 -15.57 13.27 -18.85
N TRP A 15 -14.66 12.36 -18.54
CA TRP A 15 -14.53 11.77 -17.22
C TRP A 15 -13.89 12.72 -16.20
N VAL A 16 -12.95 13.55 -16.65
CA VAL A 16 -12.38 14.63 -15.83
C VAL A 16 -13.43 15.71 -15.54
N LEU A 17 -14.29 16.02 -16.52
CA LEU A 17 -15.41 16.95 -16.35
C LEU A 17 -16.50 16.39 -15.44
N ALA A 18 -16.84 15.10 -15.52
CA ALA A 18 -17.79 14.44 -14.61
C ALA A 18 -17.28 14.41 -13.17
N ALA A 19 -15.98 14.16 -12.96
CA ALA A 19 -15.34 14.25 -11.65
C ALA A 19 -15.33 15.71 -11.12
N LEU A 20 -15.14 16.70 -11.99
CA LEU A 20 -15.20 18.13 -11.64
C LEU A 20 -16.64 18.60 -11.34
N MET A 21 -17.66 18.08 -12.02
CA MET A 21 -19.07 18.45 -11.77
C MET A 21 -19.61 17.88 -10.44
N LEU A 22 -19.11 16.73 -9.99
CA LEU A 22 -19.39 16.21 -8.63
C LEU A 22 -18.76 17.08 -7.53
N LEU A 23 -17.78 17.90 -7.87
CA LEU A 23 -17.04 18.77 -6.95
C LEU A 23 -17.74 20.10 -6.64
N THR A 24 -18.63 20.58 -7.52
CA THR A 24 -19.30 21.88 -7.32
C THR A 24 -20.46 21.84 -6.32
N ALA A 25 -20.89 20.65 -5.92
CA ALA A 25 -22.03 20.48 -4.98
C ALA A 25 -21.63 20.44 -3.49
N ALA A 26 -20.34 20.44 -3.12
CA ALA A 26 -19.89 20.19 -1.75
C ALA A 26 -19.02 21.30 -1.13
N ALA A 27 -19.01 22.50 -1.65
CA ALA A 27 -18.25 23.61 -1.08
C ALA A 27 -19.01 24.34 0.05
N VAL A 28 -19.33 23.63 1.12
CA VAL A 28 -19.61 24.26 2.42
C VAL A 28 -18.36 24.09 3.28
N ALA A 29 -17.59 25.17 3.45
CA ALA A 29 -16.44 25.24 4.33
C ALA A 29 -16.90 25.19 5.80
N ALA A 30 -17.15 23.97 6.33
CA ALA A 30 -17.27 23.77 7.74
C ALA A 30 -15.88 23.79 8.39
N ALA A 31 -15.72 24.53 9.48
CA ALA A 31 -14.48 24.55 10.27
C ALA A 31 -14.09 23.10 10.62
N GLN A 32 -12.89 22.69 10.18
CA GLN A 32 -12.39 21.33 10.44
C GLN A 32 -12.07 21.21 11.93
N THR A 33 -12.91 20.54 12.69
CA THR A 33 -12.55 20.06 14.03
C THR A 33 -11.60 18.89 13.87
N THR A 34 -10.50 18.88 14.63
CA THR A 34 -9.37 17.94 14.51
C THR A 34 -9.73 16.49 14.83
N ASP A 35 -10.90 16.24 15.39
CA ASP A 35 -11.30 14.93 15.92
C ASP A 35 -11.99 14.02 14.89
N ARG A 36 -12.53 14.59 13.81
CA ARG A 36 -13.22 13.86 12.74
C ARG A 36 -12.24 13.47 11.63
N VAL A 37 -11.55 12.34 11.81
CA VAL A 37 -10.56 11.84 10.86
C VAL A 37 -11.08 10.57 10.19
N TYR A 38 -11.36 10.65 8.90
CA TYR A 38 -11.76 9.51 8.06
C TYR A 38 -10.52 8.81 7.51
N ARG A 39 -10.29 7.56 7.91
CA ARG A 39 -9.09 6.79 7.58
C ARG A 39 -9.33 5.83 6.41
N SER A 40 -8.25 5.40 5.76
CA SER A 40 -8.31 4.36 4.73
C SER A 40 -8.65 2.97 5.30
N ASN A 41 -8.40 2.75 6.59
CA ASN A 41 -8.90 1.62 7.36
C ASN A 41 -9.83 2.16 8.44
N PRO A 42 -11.16 2.05 8.28
CA PRO A 42 -12.11 2.57 9.25
C PRO A 42 -12.07 1.83 10.59
N ALA A 43 -11.47 0.62 10.64
CA ALA A 43 -11.21 -0.08 11.89
C ALA A 43 -10.22 0.67 12.83
N ASP A 44 -9.46 1.64 12.31
CA ASP A 44 -8.53 2.47 13.09
C ASP A 44 -9.15 3.84 13.50
N GLU A 45 -10.44 4.04 13.26
CA GLU A 45 -11.19 5.22 13.67
C GLU A 45 -11.75 5.04 15.08
N ASP A 46 -11.91 6.13 15.82
CA ASP A 46 -12.60 6.18 17.12
C ASP A 46 -13.61 7.32 17.10
N TRP A 47 -14.89 6.96 17.14
CA TRP A 47 -16.00 7.89 17.11
C TRP A 47 -16.73 7.99 18.45
N SER A 48 -16.18 7.40 19.51
CA SER A 48 -16.79 7.40 20.86
C SER A 48 -17.00 8.81 21.42
N PHE A 49 -16.17 9.79 21.01
CA PHE A 49 -16.29 11.19 21.41
C PHE A 49 -17.62 11.84 20.98
N LEU A 50 -18.28 11.31 19.93
CA LEU A 50 -19.60 11.79 19.46
C LEU A 50 -20.74 11.52 20.47
N LYS A 51 -20.47 10.74 21.51
CA LYS A 51 -21.41 10.59 22.64
C LYS A 51 -21.77 11.93 23.28
N GLU A 52 -20.78 12.82 23.38
CA GLU A 52 -20.89 14.11 24.06
C GLU A 52 -20.70 15.31 23.13
N ALA A 53 -20.03 15.11 21.98
CA ALA A 53 -19.76 16.19 21.06
C ALA A 53 -21.00 16.59 20.24
N PRO A 54 -21.17 17.89 19.92
CA PRO A 54 -22.23 18.32 19.03
C PRO A 54 -22.06 17.74 17.63
N LYS A 55 -23.18 17.40 16.99
CA LYS A 55 -23.20 16.95 15.60
C LYS A 55 -22.81 18.14 14.70
N ALA A 56 -21.70 18.02 13.99
CA ALA A 56 -21.13 19.06 13.12
C ALA A 56 -20.82 18.54 11.72
N ASP A 57 -21.13 17.28 11.46
CA ASP A 57 -20.96 16.62 10.18
C ASP A 57 -22.21 15.84 9.80
N ILE A 58 -22.53 15.75 8.51
CA ILE A 58 -23.72 15.03 8.02
C ILE A 58 -23.70 13.55 8.37
N TRP A 59 -22.51 12.97 8.56
CA TRP A 59 -22.31 11.56 8.90
C TRP A 59 -22.22 11.27 10.39
N ASP A 60 -22.13 12.30 11.25
CA ASP A 60 -22.08 12.10 12.70
C ASP A 60 -23.22 11.20 13.24
N PRO A 61 -24.48 11.29 12.72
CA PRO A 61 -25.53 10.37 13.14
C PRO A 61 -25.25 8.89 12.84
N ALA A 62 -24.55 8.59 11.73
CA ALA A 62 -24.16 7.23 11.36
C ALA A 62 -22.86 6.80 12.02
N LYS A 63 -22.00 7.76 12.41
CA LYS A 63 -20.76 7.49 13.13
C LYS A 63 -20.95 7.14 14.60
N TYR A 64 -22.06 7.54 15.20
CA TYR A 64 -22.39 7.16 16.57
C TYR A 64 -23.89 6.87 16.69
N VAL A 65 -24.25 5.62 16.45
CA VAL A 65 -25.61 5.08 16.63
C VAL A 65 -25.68 4.38 17.98
N ARG A 66 -26.36 4.97 18.93
CA ARG A 66 -26.49 4.41 20.28
C ARG A 66 -27.33 3.13 20.27
N LEU A 67 -26.86 2.07 20.90
CA LEU A 67 -27.53 0.77 21.03
C LEU A 67 -27.99 0.54 22.46
N GLY A 68 -29.22 0.99 22.77
CA GLY A 68 -29.80 0.84 24.11
C GLY A 68 -29.30 1.90 25.10
N ARG A 69 -29.25 1.52 26.41
CA ARG A 69 -28.96 2.44 27.53
C ARG A 69 -27.49 2.44 27.98
N ASP A 70 -26.73 1.42 27.65
CA ASP A 70 -25.33 1.25 28.05
C ASP A 70 -24.38 1.98 27.11
N ASP A 71 -23.07 1.89 27.36
CA ASP A 71 -22.00 2.39 26.48
C ASP A 71 -21.82 1.50 25.23
N ARG A 72 -22.96 1.12 24.62
CA ARG A 72 -22.99 0.36 23.36
C ARG A 72 -23.32 1.29 22.22
N PHE A 73 -22.54 1.24 21.19
CA PHE A 73 -22.79 2.02 19.97
C PHE A 73 -22.31 1.30 18.73
N MET A 74 -22.81 1.73 17.60
CA MET A 74 -22.42 1.25 16.29
C MET A 74 -21.94 2.45 15.44
N THR A 75 -20.90 2.24 14.66
CA THR A 75 -20.37 3.17 13.66
C THR A 75 -20.55 2.56 12.28
N VAL A 76 -21.13 3.30 11.35
CA VAL A 76 -21.20 2.96 9.94
C VAL A 76 -20.12 3.73 9.19
N SER A 77 -19.41 3.07 8.31
CA SER A 77 -18.34 3.67 7.50
C SER A 77 -18.40 3.18 6.06
N GLY A 78 -17.83 3.96 5.17
CA GLY A 78 -17.72 3.55 3.78
C GLY A 78 -16.71 4.36 2.99
N GLU A 79 -16.29 3.78 1.86
CA GLU A 79 -15.44 4.42 0.86
C GLU A 79 -15.99 4.15 -0.53
N VAL A 80 -16.04 5.19 -1.34
CA VAL A 80 -16.26 5.11 -2.79
C VAL A 80 -15.04 5.71 -3.49
N ARG A 81 -14.42 4.96 -4.39
CA ARG A 81 -13.26 5.41 -5.17
C ARG A 81 -13.47 5.16 -6.65
N PHE A 82 -13.26 6.19 -7.45
CA PHE A 82 -13.11 6.09 -8.91
C PHE A 82 -11.69 6.45 -9.28
N ARG A 83 -11.04 5.60 -10.10
CA ARG A 83 -9.65 5.81 -10.52
C ARG A 83 -9.45 5.41 -11.98
N PRO A 84 -9.66 6.34 -12.94
CA PRO A 84 -9.19 6.16 -14.31
C PRO A 84 -7.65 6.08 -14.33
N GLU A 85 -7.14 5.10 -15.06
CA GLU A 85 -5.71 4.90 -15.32
C GLU A 85 -5.48 4.65 -16.80
N GLY A 86 -4.29 5.01 -17.28
CA GLY A 86 -3.90 4.73 -18.64
C GLY A 86 -2.41 4.50 -18.80
N PHE A 87 -2.11 3.52 -19.64
CA PHE A 87 -0.76 3.24 -20.13
C PHE A 87 -0.67 3.57 -21.62
N ARG A 88 0.38 4.28 -22.00
CA ARG A 88 0.71 4.55 -23.38
C ARG A 88 2.11 4.02 -23.69
N ILE A 89 2.15 2.85 -24.32
CA ILE A 89 3.38 2.23 -24.81
C ILE A 89 3.69 2.84 -26.19
N ARG A 90 4.91 3.36 -26.38
CA ARG A 90 5.34 3.94 -27.66
C ARG A 90 5.52 2.86 -28.72
N PRO A 91 5.30 3.20 -30.00
CA PRO A 91 5.62 2.28 -31.07
C PRO A 91 7.13 2.03 -31.14
N SER A 92 7.51 0.83 -31.54
CA SER A 92 8.85 0.48 -31.98
C SER A 92 8.81 0.05 -33.46
N ALA A 93 9.95 -0.21 -34.06
CA ALA A 93 10.01 -0.68 -35.44
C ALA A 93 9.18 -1.96 -35.69
N GLU A 94 9.02 -2.79 -34.65
CA GLU A 94 8.35 -4.09 -34.72
C GLU A 94 6.94 -4.12 -34.09
N ARG A 95 6.53 -3.07 -33.40
CA ARG A 95 5.27 -3.06 -32.62
C ARG A 95 4.56 -1.73 -32.69
N PRO A 96 3.23 -1.71 -32.95
CA PRO A 96 2.43 -0.50 -32.92
C PRO A 96 2.33 0.09 -31.51
N ALA A 97 1.93 1.36 -31.42
CA ALA A 97 1.59 1.98 -30.15
C ALA A 97 0.42 1.23 -29.50
N VAL A 98 0.49 1.02 -28.20
CA VAL A 98 -0.61 0.46 -27.41
C VAL A 98 -1.07 1.49 -26.40
N VAL A 99 -2.37 1.72 -26.36
CA VAL A 99 -3.04 2.55 -25.36
C VAL A 99 -4.01 1.66 -24.60
N ASP A 100 -3.78 1.52 -23.29
CA ASP A 100 -4.62 0.72 -22.40
C ASP A 100 -5.22 1.67 -21.34
N ASN A 101 -6.48 2.05 -21.51
CA ASN A 101 -7.22 2.94 -20.63
C ASN A 101 -8.32 2.17 -19.95
N TYR A 102 -8.39 2.29 -18.62
CA TYR A 102 -9.39 1.60 -17.83
C TYR A 102 -9.81 2.42 -16.61
N LEU A 103 -10.98 2.08 -16.08
CA LEU A 103 -11.53 2.64 -14.87
C LEU A 103 -11.53 1.58 -13.76
N LEU A 104 -10.86 1.89 -12.66
CA LEU A 104 -10.92 1.14 -11.41
C LEU A 104 -11.95 1.78 -10.49
N GLN A 105 -12.84 0.96 -9.96
CA GLN A 105 -13.87 1.38 -9.02
C GLN A 105 -13.74 0.53 -7.75
N ARG A 106 -13.80 1.16 -6.58
CA ARG A 106 -13.79 0.46 -5.29
C ARG A 106 -14.90 1.00 -4.40
N TYR A 107 -15.60 0.07 -3.77
CA TYR A 107 -16.65 0.33 -2.81
C TYR A 107 -16.35 -0.46 -1.54
N LEU A 108 -16.33 0.23 -0.39
CA LEU A 108 -16.22 -0.38 0.93
C LEU A 108 -17.43 0.03 1.74
N PHE A 109 -17.96 -0.90 2.53
CA PHE A 109 -19.00 -0.63 3.49
C PHE A 109 -18.70 -1.41 4.77
N GLY A 110 -18.59 -0.72 5.91
CA GLY A 110 -18.21 -1.28 7.19
C GLY A 110 -19.15 -0.90 8.32
N VAL A 111 -19.27 -1.82 9.27
CA VAL A 111 -20.00 -1.66 10.51
C VAL A 111 -19.09 -2.04 11.66
N ASP A 112 -18.97 -1.15 12.63
CA ASP A 112 -18.18 -1.31 13.85
C ASP A 112 -19.11 -1.22 15.06
N THR A 113 -19.27 -2.32 15.78
CA THR A 113 -20.15 -2.41 16.93
C THR A 113 -19.36 -2.56 18.22
N HIS A 114 -19.52 -1.63 19.13
CA HIS A 114 -18.93 -1.64 20.46
C HIS A 114 -19.92 -2.11 21.50
N PHE A 115 -19.57 -3.19 22.21
CA PHE A 115 -20.30 -3.74 23.34
C PHE A 115 -19.63 -3.31 24.65
N GLY A 116 -19.77 -2.00 24.96
CA GLY A 116 -19.05 -1.36 26.05
C GLY A 116 -17.55 -1.14 25.71
N PRO A 117 -16.70 -0.88 26.74
CA PRO A 117 -15.31 -0.48 26.52
C PRO A 117 -14.37 -1.64 26.17
N ARG A 118 -14.84 -2.89 26.25
CA ARG A 118 -13.97 -4.07 26.17
C ARG A 118 -14.13 -4.88 24.91
N THR A 119 -15.32 -4.98 24.35
CA THR A 119 -15.60 -5.87 23.23
C THR A 119 -16.06 -5.08 22.02
N ARG A 120 -15.47 -5.39 20.88
CA ARG A 120 -15.75 -4.77 19.59
C ARG A 120 -15.91 -5.85 18.54
N VAL A 121 -16.87 -5.70 17.65
CA VAL A 121 -17.07 -6.51 16.46
C VAL A 121 -17.06 -5.59 15.25
N PHE A 122 -16.20 -5.88 14.32
CA PHE A 122 -16.05 -5.12 13.07
C PHE A 122 -16.33 -6.02 11.88
N ALA A 123 -17.10 -5.55 10.92
CA ALA A 123 -17.31 -6.20 9.63
C ALA A 123 -17.25 -5.17 8.51
N GLU A 124 -16.56 -5.50 7.41
CA GLU A 124 -16.45 -4.68 6.22
C GLU A 124 -16.48 -5.56 4.97
N ILE A 125 -17.32 -5.21 4.01
CA ILE A 125 -17.34 -5.79 2.68
C ILE A 125 -16.65 -4.87 1.70
N GLN A 126 -16.05 -5.46 0.64
CA GLN A 126 -15.44 -4.71 -0.45
C GLN A 126 -15.93 -5.20 -1.80
N SER A 127 -16.04 -4.27 -2.75
CA SER A 127 -16.21 -4.54 -4.17
C SER A 127 -15.16 -3.77 -4.96
N GLY A 128 -14.44 -4.46 -5.82
CA GLY A 128 -13.50 -3.89 -6.76
C GLY A 128 -13.92 -4.23 -8.19
N ILE A 129 -14.14 -3.22 -9.02
CA ILE A 129 -14.57 -3.37 -10.42
C ILE A 129 -13.55 -2.70 -11.31
N ILE A 130 -13.28 -3.29 -12.47
CA ILE A 130 -12.46 -2.69 -13.53
C ILE A 130 -13.21 -2.76 -14.85
N ASP A 131 -13.15 -1.69 -15.61
CA ASP A 131 -13.74 -1.59 -16.92
C ASP A 131 -12.77 -1.01 -17.94
N GLY A 132 -12.82 -1.48 -19.18
CA GLY A 132 -12.04 -0.96 -20.31
C GLY A 132 -10.63 -1.50 -20.48
N ARG A 133 -10.14 -2.37 -19.59
CA ARG A 133 -8.77 -2.90 -19.65
C ARG A 133 -8.57 -3.91 -20.78
N LEU A 134 -7.50 -3.74 -21.56
CA LEU A 134 -7.18 -4.65 -22.68
C LEU A 134 -6.76 -6.04 -22.23
N ARG A 135 -6.07 -6.14 -21.08
CA ARG A 135 -5.64 -7.43 -20.51
C ARG A 135 -6.61 -7.94 -19.48
N SER A 136 -6.66 -9.25 -19.32
CA SER A 136 -7.46 -9.88 -18.27
C SER A 136 -7.14 -9.28 -16.89
N PRO A 137 -8.15 -8.88 -16.10
CA PRO A 137 -7.95 -8.32 -14.78
C PRO A 137 -7.25 -9.33 -13.84
N ARG A 138 -6.41 -8.80 -12.94
CA ARG A 138 -5.87 -9.57 -11.82
C ARG A 138 -6.88 -9.60 -10.67
N PRO A 139 -6.78 -10.54 -9.72
CA PRO A 139 -7.62 -10.53 -8.52
C PRO A 139 -7.50 -9.24 -7.68
N THR A 140 -6.36 -8.56 -7.74
CA THR A 140 -6.15 -7.25 -7.11
C THR A 140 -6.80 -6.08 -7.85
N ASP A 141 -7.24 -6.29 -9.10
CA ASP A 141 -7.93 -5.30 -9.91
C ASP A 141 -9.45 -5.47 -9.84
N GLN A 142 -9.93 -6.73 -9.73
CA GLN A 142 -11.34 -7.08 -9.74
C GLN A 142 -11.68 -8.18 -8.75
N ASN A 143 -12.67 -7.88 -7.88
CA ASN A 143 -13.39 -8.83 -7.04
C ASN A 143 -14.81 -8.25 -6.84
N THR A 144 -15.82 -8.97 -7.28
CA THR A 144 -17.18 -8.42 -7.40
C THR A 144 -17.76 -7.98 -6.06
N LEU A 145 -17.67 -8.82 -5.04
CA LEU A 145 -18.07 -8.51 -3.68
C LEU A 145 -17.53 -9.58 -2.73
N ASP A 146 -16.80 -9.17 -1.70
CA ASP A 146 -16.32 -10.11 -0.69
C ASP A 146 -16.17 -9.47 0.69
N VAL A 147 -15.96 -10.30 1.71
CA VAL A 147 -15.65 -9.85 3.05
C VAL A 147 -14.19 -9.40 3.09
N HIS A 148 -13.96 -8.10 3.28
CA HIS A 148 -12.62 -7.55 3.43
C HIS A 148 -12.10 -7.70 4.86
N GLN A 149 -12.93 -7.36 5.85
CA GLN A 149 -12.61 -7.51 7.26
C GLN A 149 -13.82 -8.10 8.00
N ALA A 150 -13.58 -9.01 8.94
CA ALA A 150 -14.55 -9.52 9.89
C ALA A 150 -13.82 -10.05 11.11
N PHE A 151 -13.84 -9.31 12.22
CA PHE A 151 -13.10 -9.70 13.42
C PHE A 151 -13.83 -9.32 14.71
N VAL A 152 -13.44 -10.01 15.78
CA VAL A 152 -13.75 -9.64 17.15
C VAL A 152 -12.47 -9.14 17.81
N GLU A 153 -12.57 -8.03 18.52
CA GLU A 153 -11.47 -7.49 19.32
C GLU A 153 -11.91 -7.38 20.78
N TRP A 154 -11.11 -7.96 21.67
CA TRP A 154 -11.22 -7.77 23.10
C TRP A 154 -10.11 -6.85 23.60
N ARG A 155 -10.50 -5.83 24.36
CA ARG A 155 -9.64 -4.77 24.88
C ARG A 155 -9.70 -4.76 26.40
N ARG A 156 -8.54 -4.64 27.03
CA ARG A 156 -8.41 -4.46 28.47
C ARG A 156 -7.63 -3.19 28.77
N PRO A 157 -8.30 -2.08 29.11
CA PRO A 157 -7.62 -0.93 29.69
C PRO A 157 -6.94 -1.34 31.00
N LEU A 158 -5.70 -0.91 31.17
CA LEU A 158 -4.86 -1.14 32.33
C LEU A 158 -4.52 0.20 32.98
N GLN A 159 -3.97 0.16 34.18
CA GLN A 159 -3.53 1.38 34.87
C GLN A 159 -2.51 2.18 34.05
N ALA A 160 -2.41 3.50 34.28
CA ALA A 160 -1.49 4.42 33.62
C ALA A 160 -1.68 4.49 32.07
N GLY A 161 -2.95 4.40 31.59
CA GLY A 161 -3.26 4.54 30.16
C GLY A 161 -2.72 3.41 29.27
N ARG A 162 -2.35 2.27 29.86
CA ARG A 162 -1.92 1.09 29.12
C ARG A 162 -3.13 0.35 28.57
N LEU A 163 -2.95 -0.28 27.41
CA LEU A 163 -4.00 -1.03 26.75
C LEU A 163 -3.44 -2.38 26.28
N PHE A 164 -4.12 -3.45 26.66
CA PHE A 164 -3.92 -4.78 26.10
C PHE A 164 -5.09 -5.12 25.18
N SER A 165 -4.83 -5.70 24.03
CA SER A 165 -5.90 -6.16 23.13
C SER A 165 -5.55 -7.47 22.43
N VAL A 166 -6.61 -8.23 22.12
CA VAL A 166 -6.56 -9.44 21.28
C VAL A 166 -7.62 -9.27 20.20
N LYS A 167 -7.20 -9.41 18.94
CA LYS A 167 -8.06 -9.31 17.76
C LYS A 167 -7.97 -10.61 16.97
N VAL A 168 -9.12 -11.23 16.64
CA VAL A 168 -9.20 -12.52 15.93
C VAL A 168 -10.21 -12.42 14.79
N GLY A 169 -9.82 -12.87 13.61
CA GLY A 169 -10.63 -12.90 12.41
C GLY A 169 -9.90 -12.33 11.20
N ARG A 170 -10.67 -12.00 10.16
CA ARG A 170 -10.18 -11.36 8.94
C ARG A 170 -9.93 -9.88 9.18
N GLN A 171 -8.73 -9.40 8.89
CA GLN A 171 -8.31 -8.05 9.22
C GLN A 171 -7.19 -7.53 8.32
N GLU A 172 -7.09 -6.21 8.18
CA GLU A 172 -5.86 -5.59 7.71
C GLU A 172 -4.77 -5.76 8.76
N LEU A 173 -3.55 -6.10 8.32
CA LEU A 173 -2.42 -6.34 9.20
C LEU A 173 -1.26 -5.41 8.86
N VAL A 174 -0.72 -4.78 9.90
CA VAL A 174 0.57 -4.09 9.89
C VAL A 174 1.37 -4.62 11.08
N LEU A 175 2.56 -5.18 10.82
CA LEU A 175 3.46 -5.68 11.86
C LEU A 175 4.91 -5.33 11.49
N GLY A 176 5.62 -4.66 12.41
CA GLY A 176 6.97 -4.18 12.15
C GLY A 176 6.97 -3.00 11.17
N SER A 177 7.30 -3.24 9.92
CA SER A 177 7.37 -2.23 8.86
C SER A 177 6.30 -2.43 7.78
N THR A 178 5.66 -1.35 7.35
CA THR A 178 4.74 -1.36 6.19
C THR A 178 5.45 -1.67 4.87
N ARG A 179 6.78 -1.63 4.84
CA ARG A 179 7.60 -2.08 3.72
C ARG A 179 7.49 -3.59 3.51
N LEU A 180 7.22 -4.34 4.58
CA LEU A 180 7.09 -5.79 4.53
C LEU A 180 5.64 -6.26 4.69
N ILE A 181 4.86 -5.65 5.57
CA ILE A 181 3.49 -6.09 5.87
C ILE A 181 2.55 -4.90 5.71
N SER A 182 1.68 -4.96 4.71
CA SER A 182 0.74 -3.89 4.37
C SER A 182 -0.56 -4.45 3.78
N ALA A 183 -1.67 -3.81 4.09
CA ALA A 183 -2.97 -4.01 3.44
C ALA A 183 -3.00 -3.51 1.98
N SER A 184 -1.95 -2.81 1.53
CA SER A 184 -1.83 -2.25 0.18
C SER A 184 -3.04 -1.37 -0.23
N PRO A 185 -3.28 -0.26 0.47
CA PRO A 185 -4.49 0.58 0.26
C PRO A 185 -4.57 1.18 -1.15
N GLY A 186 -3.46 1.20 -1.90
CA GLY A 186 -3.40 1.65 -3.29
C GLY A 186 -4.06 0.68 -4.29
N LEU A 187 -4.13 -0.62 -4.00
CA LEU A 187 -4.78 -1.61 -4.87
C LEU A 187 -6.27 -1.33 -5.02
N ASN A 188 -6.89 -1.87 -6.08
CA ASN A 188 -8.35 -1.78 -6.23
C ASN A 188 -9.06 -2.71 -5.23
N VAL A 189 -8.59 -3.93 -5.12
CA VAL A 189 -8.99 -4.87 -4.07
C VAL A 189 -7.89 -4.88 -3.02
N LYS A 190 -8.22 -4.45 -1.78
CA LYS A 190 -7.26 -4.36 -0.67
C LYS A 190 -6.96 -5.75 -0.12
N ARG A 191 -5.77 -5.90 0.44
CA ARG A 191 -5.30 -7.14 1.05
C ARG A 191 -5.77 -7.25 2.49
N SER A 192 -6.17 -8.45 2.89
CA SER A 192 -6.49 -8.81 4.28
C SER A 192 -5.85 -10.15 4.66
N PHE A 193 -5.90 -10.46 5.97
CA PHE A 193 -5.31 -11.66 6.56
C PHE A 193 -6.30 -12.27 7.53
N ASP A 194 -6.44 -13.59 7.49
CA ASP A 194 -7.18 -14.37 8.47
C ASP A 194 -6.23 -14.81 9.59
N GLY A 195 -6.47 -14.36 10.83
CA GLY A 195 -5.56 -14.68 11.93
C GLY A 195 -5.87 -14.01 13.24
N ALA A 196 -4.88 -14.01 14.13
CA ALA A 196 -4.93 -13.39 15.44
C ALA A 196 -3.78 -12.39 15.64
N VAL A 197 -4.10 -11.29 16.29
CA VAL A 197 -3.15 -10.24 16.70
C VAL A 197 -3.32 -9.97 18.18
N VAL A 198 -2.20 -9.97 18.89
CA VAL A 198 -2.11 -9.54 20.28
C VAL A 198 -1.31 -8.26 20.33
N SER A 199 -1.78 -7.25 21.04
CA SER A 199 -1.04 -6.01 21.21
C SER A 199 -1.08 -5.47 22.64
N TYR A 200 0.04 -4.87 23.03
CA TYR A 200 0.19 -4.13 24.28
C TYR A 200 0.74 -2.75 23.97
N ARG A 201 0.05 -1.74 24.44
CA ARG A 201 0.44 -0.33 24.28
C ARG A 201 0.62 0.31 25.64
N ALA A 202 1.74 0.98 25.82
CA ALA A 202 2.05 1.84 26.96
C ALA A 202 2.40 3.24 26.45
N ALA A 203 2.68 4.21 27.35
CA ALA A 203 2.99 5.58 26.97
C ALA A 203 4.15 5.70 25.95
N SER A 204 5.19 4.90 26.11
CA SER A 204 6.41 4.93 25.28
C SER A 204 6.68 3.64 24.49
N TRP A 205 5.96 2.55 24.74
CA TRP A 205 6.18 1.25 24.12
C TRP A 205 4.93 0.71 23.45
N THR A 206 5.13 0.06 22.30
CA THR A 206 4.14 -0.77 21.63
C THR A 206 4.75 -2.14 21.40
N LEU A 207 4.06 -3.20 21.83
CA LEU A 207 4.43 -4.58 21.55
C LEU A 207 3.28 -5.22 20.79
N SER A 208 3.58 -5.98 19.76
CA SER A 208 2.56 -6.68 18.96
C SER A 208 3.07 -8.03 18.52
N GLY A 209 2.19 -9.02 18.49
CA GLY A 209 2.45 -10.33 17.92
C GLY A 209 1.28 -10.74 17.03
N ALA A 210 1.55 -11.46 15.95
CA ALA A 210 0.55 -11.95 15.02
C ALA A 210 0.87 -13.35 14.52
N VAL A 211 -0.18 -14.12 14.24
CA VAL A 211 -0.15 -15.31 13.42
C VAL A 211 -1.32 -15.20 12.42
N ALA A 212 -1.04 -15.37 11.12
CA ALA A 212 -2.04 -15.10 10.10
C ALA A 212 -1.74 -15.84 8.79
N ARG A 213 -2.77 -15.97 7.97
CA ARG A 213 -2.69 -16.40 6.57
C ARG A 213 -3.19 -15.29 5.68
N LEU A 214 -2.54 -15.10 4.53
CA LEU A 214 -3.03 -14.17 3.52
C LEU A 214 -4.36 -14.65 2.98
N VAL A 215 -5.32 -13.77 2.80
CA VAL A 215 -6.56 -14.05 2.07
C VAL A 215 -6.24 -14.15 0.57
N ALA A 216 -6.59 -15.27 -0.02
CA ALA A 216 -6.49 -15.49 -1.46
C ALA A 216 -7.66 -14.81 -2.16
N LEU A 217 -7.35 -13.72 -2.86
CA LEU A 217 -8.32 -12.96 -3.63
C LEU A 217 -8.74 -13.75 -4.87
N THR A 218 -10.03 -13.97 -5.04
CA THR A 218 -10.61 -14.68 -6.19
C THR A 218 -11.70 -13.81 -6.82
N ARG A 219 -11.68 -13.67 -8.14
CA ARG A 219 -12.71 -12.88 -8.84
C ARG A 219 -14.07 -13.55 -8.70
N GLY A 220 -15.01 -12.92 -8.02
CA GLY A 220 -16.34 -13.49 -7.80
C GLY A 220 -17.09 -12.81 -6.66
N THR A 221 -17.95 -13.56 -5.99
CA THR A 221 -18.78 -13.08 -4.89
C THR A 221 -18.70 -14.05 -3.74
N PHE A 222 -18.23 -13.59 -2.57
CA PHE A 222 -18.05 -14.34 -1.33
C PHE A 222 -17.28 -15.65 -1.52
N ASN A 223 -16.19 -15.58 -2.29
CA ASN A 223 -15.37 -16.75 -2.63
C ASN A 223 -13.88 -16.58 -2.26
N ASP A 224 -13.53 -15.51 -1.55
CA ASP A 224 -12.20 -15.33 -1.00
C ASP A 224 -11.99 -16.23 0.22
N GLY A 225 -10.99 -17.09 0.15
CA GLY A 225 -10.58 -17.98 1.23
C GLY A 225 -9.15 -17.65 1.72
N TRP A 226 -8.63 -18.39 2.68
CA TRP A 226 -7.23 -18.29 3.04
C TRP A 226 -6.34 -18.98 2.02
N THR A 227 -5.14 -18.46 1.82
CA THR A 227 -4.12 -19.11 1.00
C THR A 227 -3.67 -20.40 1.69
N SER A 228 -3.93 -21.56 1.07
CA SER A 228 -3.41 -22.85 1.52
C SER A 228 -1.88 -22.89 1.36
N GLY A 229 -1.19 -23.62 2.25
CA GLY A 229 0.26 -23.77 2.17
C GLY A 229 1.04 -22.47 2.44
N GLN A 230 0.45 -21.50 3.14
CA GLN A 230 1.16 -20.31 3.57
C GLN A 230 0.77 -19.94 5.00
N LEU A 231 1.77 -19.72 5.85
CA LEU A 231 1.62 -19.24 7.22
C LEU A 231 2.61 -18.11 7.48
N PHE A 232 2.12 -17.05 8.08
CA PHE A 232 2.90 -15.91 8.54
C PHE A 232 2.77 -15.75 10.04
N TRP A 233 3.86 -15.42 10.72
CA TRP A 233 3.86 -15.07 12.13
C TRP A 233 4.93 -14.03 12.43
N GLY A 234 4.82 -13.36 13.55
CA GLY A 234 5.85 -12.43 13.95
C GLY A 234 5.55 -11.68 15.23
N VAL A 235 6.56 -10.98 15.69
CA VAL A 235 6.50 -10.07 16.84
C VAL A 235 7.21 -8.77 16.49
N ALA A 236 6.71 -7.67 17.04
CA ALA A 236 7.28 -6.35 16.86
C ALA A 236 7.25 -5.58 18.17
N ALA A 237 8.31 -4.83 18.43
CA ALA A 237 8.43 -3.89 19.53
C ALA A 237 8.80 -2.51 18.98
N GLY A 238 8.10 -1.48 19.43
CA GLY A 238 8.38 -0.09 19.07
C GLY A 238 8.50 0.77 20.33
N ARG A 239 9.42 1.71 20.31
CA ARG A 239 9.59 2.71 21.35
C ARG A 239 9.55 4.10 20.74
N ARG A 240 8.74 4.99 21.35
CA ARG A 240 8.72 6.40 20.95
C ARG A 240 10.13 6.99 21.02
N SER A 241 10.58 7.61 19.94
CA SER A 241 11.89 8.26 19.87
C SER A 241 11.90 9.55 20.70
N PRO A 242 12.84 9.75 21.62
CA PRO A 242 12.95 10.99 22.36
C PRO A 242 13.50 12.17 21.53
N ARG A 243 14.09 11.88 20.35
CA ARG A 243 14.70 12.90 19.48
C ARG A 243 13.74 13.57 18.53
N PHE A 244 12.57 12.97 18.29
CA PHE A 244 11.57 13.47 17.34
C PHE A 244 10.21 13.52 18.01
N GLU A 245 9.46 14.56 17.81
CA GLU A 245 8.08 14.71 18.32
C GLU A 245 7.17 13.56 17.85
N ARG A 246 7.40 13.07 16.63
CA ARG A 246 6.71 11.94 16.02
C ARG A 246 7.75 10.96 15.50
N GLY A 247 8.26 10.12 16.37
CA GLY A 247 9.30 9.19 15.99
C GLY A 247 9.19 7.88 16.77
N GLU A 248 9.69 6.81 16.16
CA GLU A 248 9.72 5.46 16.72
C GLU A 248 11.02 4.77 16.33
N LEU A 249 11.64 4.14 17.31
CA LEU A 249 12.67 3.13 17.11
C LEU A 249 12.01 1.77 17.35
N GLY A 250 12.10 0.86 16.40
CA GLY A 250 11.47 -0.44 16.49
C GLY A 250 12.37 -1.58 16.06
N ALA A 251 12.08 -2.77 16.57
CA ALA A 251 12.66 -4.02 16.13
C ALA A 251 11.54 -5.05 15.93
N TYR A 252 11.73 -5.97 15.01
CA TYR A 252 10.73 -6.99 14.72
C TYR A 252 11.37 -8.26 14.18
N TYR A 253 10.70 -9.37 14.47
CA TYR A 253 10.98 -10.68 13.89
C TYR A 253 9.73 -11.16 13.16
N LEU A 254 9.90 -11.64 11.92
CA LEU A 254 8.83 -12.16 11.07
C LEU A 254 9.23 -13.54 10.55
N GLY A 255 8.29 -14.47 10.53
CA GLY A 255 8.43 -15.79 9.95
C GLY A 255 7.42 -16.01 8.84
N LEU A 256 7.83 -16.64 7.76
CA LEU A 256 7.01 -17.06 6.64
C LEU A 256 7.29 -18.53 6.33
N ASP A 257 6.26 -19.32 6.25
CA ASP A 257 6.28 -20.66 5.69
C ASP A 257 5.39 -20.68 4.45
N ARG A 258 5.93 -21.11 3.31
CA ARG A 258 5.22 -21.15 2.03
C ARG A 258 5.56 -22.44 1.31
N SER A 259 4.55 -23.24 0.97
CA SER A 259 4.73 -24.52 0.29
C SER A 259 5.27 -24.37 -1.13
N LEU A 260 5.08 -23.20 -1.76
CA LEU A 260 5.56 -22.93 -3.11
C LEU A 260 5.94 -21.45 -3.27
N SER A 261 7.20 -21.20 -3.59
CA SER A 261 7.75 -19.90 -3.98
C SER A 261 8.49 -20.02 -5.30
N THR A 262 8.55 -18.93 -6.06
CA THR A 262 9.19 -18.89 -7.38
C THR A 262 10.23 -17.79 -7.42
N TYR A 263 11.45 -18.15 -7.78
CA TYR A 263 12.56 -17.24 -8.03
C TYR A 263 13.20 -17.55 -9.40
N ALA A 264 14.11 -16.73 -9.86
CA ALA A 264 14.86 -17.01 -11.08
C ALA A 264 15.62 -18.36 -11.02
N GLN A 265 16.01 -18.78 -9.80
CA GLN A 265 16.72 -20.01 -9.48
C GLN A 265 15.83 -21.26 -9.50
N GLY A 266 14.51 -21.11 -9.43
CA GLY A 266 13.59 -22.23 -9.47
C GLY A 266 12.30 -22.05 -8.67
N ILE A 267 11.65 -23.18 -8.41
CA ILE A 267 10.38 -23.28 -7.69
C ILE A 267 10.54 -24.28 -6.57
N GLY A 268 10.10 -23.94 -5.36
CA GLY A 268 10.20 -24.84 -4.21
C GLY A 268 9.54 -24.30 -2.95
N PRO A 269 9.49 -25.12 -1.88
CA PRO A 269 9.03 -24.66 -0.57
C PRO A 269 9.99 -23.66 0.01
N GLU A 270 9.47 -22.71 0.75
CA GLU A 270 10.24 -21.64 1.39
C GLU A 270 9.87 -21.51 2.87
N GLN A 271 10.86 -21.61 3.73
CA GLN A 271 10.79 -21.22 5.13
C GLN A 271 11.74 -20.04 5.33
N ARG A 272 11.20 -18.88 5.68
CA ARG A 272 11.98 -17.64 5.77
C ARG A 272 11.75 -16.95 7.10
N HIS A 273 12.84 -16.54 7.71
CA HIS A 273 12.89 -15.71 8.90
C HIS A 273 13.44 -14.34 8.54
N THR A 274 12.89 -13.29 9.13
CA THR A 274 13.32 -11.90 8.91
C THR A 274 13.51 -11.22 10.26
N LEU A 275 14.69 -10.68 10.50
CA LEU A 275 14.95 -9.74 11.59
C LEU A 275 15.07 -8.36 11.00
N GLY A 276 14.33 -7.40 11.55
CA GLY A 276 14.34 -6.03 11.09
C GLY A 276 14.43 -5.01 12.22
N MET A 277 15.06 -3.89 11.90
CA MET A 277 15.10 -2.70 12.75
C MET A 277 14.63 -1.51 11.96
N LYS A 278 13.77 -0.69 12.55
CA LYS A 278 13.28 0.54 11.93
C LYS A 278 13.56 1.75 12.82
N TRP A 279 13.84 2.85 12.17
CA TRP A 279 13.92 4.15 12.82
C TRP A 279 13.22 5.18 11.95
N ASN A 280 12.13 5.70 12.44
CA ASN A 280 11.41 6.78 11.76
C ASN A 280 11.24 7.97 12.69
N GLY A 281 11.04 9.14 12.11
CA GLY A 281 10.76 10.34 12.88
C GLY A 281 10.72 11.58 12.02
N SER A 282 10.04 12.59 12.55
CA SER A 282 10.00 13.93 11.94
C SER A 282 10.13 15.00 13.01
N GLY A 283 11.02 15.94 12.76
CA GLY A 283 11.18 17.17 13.50
C GLY A 283 10.86 18.39 12.64
N ALA A 284 11.23 19.58 13.10
CA ALA A 284 10.89 20.84 12.41
C ALA A 284 11.41 20.92 10.96
N ARG A 285 12.58 20.38 10.70
CA ARG A 285 13.20 20.43 9.37
C ARG A 285 13.60 19.07 8.80
N LEU A 286 13.89 18.10 9.64
CA LEU A 286 14.38 16.78 9.22
C LEU A 286 13.32 15.71 9.45
N SER A 287 13.14 14.88 8.46
CA SER A 287 12.36 13.63 8.58
C SER A 287 13.20 12.46 8.07
N LEU A 288 13.06 11.32 8.71
CA LEU A 288 13.72 10.09 8.32
C LEU A 288 12.78 8.89 8.48
N ASN A 289 13.01 7.86 7.63
CA ASN A 289 12.31 6.58 7.71
C ASN A 289 13.25 5.50 7.18
N TYR A 290 13.90 4.81 8.10
CA TYR A 290 14.98 3.86 7.83
C TYR A 290 14.58 2.47 8.30
N ASP A 291 14.87 1.46 7.48
CA ASP A 291 14.72 0.04 7.79
C ASP A 291 16.00 -0.72 7.41
N GLY A 292 16.50 -1.54 8.31
CA GLY A 292 17.55 -2.54 8.06
C GLY A 292 16.99 -3.93 8.30
N LEU A 293 17.22 -4.87 7.38
CA LEU A 293 16.57 -6.18 7.31
C LEU A 293 17.57 -7.27 6.99
N PHE A 294 17.50 -8.37 7.71
CA PHE A 294 18.25 -9.58 7.43
C PHE A 294 17.31 -10.79 7.36
N GLN A 295 17.54 -11.66 6.37
CA GLN A 295 16.71 -12.85 6.13
C GLN A 295 17.55 -14.10 6.04
N TRP A 296 17.04 -15.19 6.66
CA TRP A 296 17.63 -16.53 6.61
C TRP A 296 16.54 -17.59 6.58
N GLY A 297 16.91 -18.85 6.35
CA GLY A 297 15.98 -19.98 6.29
C GLY A 297 16.34 -20.95 5.19
N SER A 298 15.35 -21.56 4.55
CA SER A 298 15.54 -22.50 3.45
C SER A 298 14.59 -22.29 2.29
N PHE A 299 15.07 -22.53 1.08
CA PHE A 299 14.30 -22.56 -0.17
C PHE A 299 14.66 -23.82 -0.95
N GLY A 300 13.67 -24.70 -1.21
CA GLY A 300 13.93 -25.98 -1.87
C GLY A 300 14.93 -26.88 -1.15
N GLY A 301 15.10 -26.71 0.17
CA GLY A 301 16.12 -27.40 0.99
C GLY A 301 17.48 -26.70 1.05
N ALA A 302 17.72 -25.66 0.25
CA ALA A 302 18.95 -24.88 0.25
C ALA A 302 18.86 -23.66 1.17
N PRO A 303 20.00 -23.17 1.74
CA PRO A 303 19.97 -22.06 2.68
C PRO A 303 19.62 -20.72 2.03
N ILE A 304 18.92 -19.87 2.76
CA ILE A 304 18.64 -18.47 2.41
C ILE A 304 19.59 -17.55 3.17
N ARG A 305 20.15 -16.55 2.51
CA ARG A 305 20.91 -15.46 3.12
C ARG A 305 20.71 -14.17 2.35
N ALA A 306 19.74 -13.37 2.77
CA ALA A 306 19.39 -12.13 2.06
C ALA A 306 19.33 -10.95 3.03
N TRP A 307 19.43 -9.74 2.51
CA TRP A 307 19.29 -8.53 3.30
C TRP A 307 18.75 -7.38 2.46
N ALA A 308 18.19 -6.39 3.14
CA ALA A 308 17.79 -5.14 2.53
C ALA A 308 18.05 -3.96 3.48
N PHE A 309 18.28 -2.81 2.89
CA PHE A 309 18.41 -1.55 3.59
C PHE A 309 17.60 -0.49 2.85
N ALA A 310 16.70 0.17 3.55
CA ALA A 310 15.79 1.15 2.97
C ALA A 310 15.86 2.46 3.75
N THR A 311 16.05 3.57 3.06
CA THR A 311 16.14 4.89 3.67
C THR A 311 15.23 5.87 2.96
N GLU A 312 14.68 6.79 3.72
CA GLU A 312 14.05 7.98 3.22
C GLU A 312 14.42 9.15 4.15
N THR A 313 15.11 10.12 3.59
CA THR A 313 15.49 11.36 4.29
C THR A 313 14.81 12.52 3.62
N GLY A 314 14.22 13.42 4.40
CA GLY A 314 13.62 14.65 3.90
C GLY A 314 14.04 15.85 4.68
N TYR A 315 14.36 16.93 3.96
CA TYR A 315 14.75 18.21 4.53
C TYR A 315 13.75 19.30 4.13
N GLN A 316 13.12 19.93 5.13
CA GLN A 316 12.21 21.06 4.96
C GLN A 316 13.02 22.34 4.82
N ALA A 317 13.15 22.86 3.61
CA ALA A 317 13.99 24.04 3.33
C ALA A 317 13.40 25.29 3.99
N THR A 318 12.07 25.47 3.90
CA THR A 318 11.35 26.55 4.59
C THR A 318 9.94 26.13 4.96
N THR A 319 9.39 26.72 6.01
CA THR A 319 7.99 26.56 6.45
C THR A 319 7.05 27.62 5.86
N ARG A 320 7.59 28.57 5.08
CA ARG A 320 6.84 29.67 4.45
C ARG A 320 6.60 29.40 2.97
N GLY A 321 5.63 30.09 2.39
CA GLY A 321 5.27 29.95 0.97
C GLY A 321 4.84 28.53 0.62
N TRP A 322 5.36 28.00 -0.45
CA TRP A 322 5.06 26.63 -0.94
C TRP A 322 5.72 25.51 -0.12
N ARG A 323 6.43 25.84 0.96
CA ARG A 323 7.05 24.92 1.91
C ARG A 323 7.83 23.78 1.21
N PRO A 324 8.84 24.11 0.39
CA PRO A 324 9.60 23.10 -0.32
C PRO A 324 10.33 22.16 0.64
N ARG A 325 10.16 20.85 0.39
CA ARG A 325 10.88 19.77 1.06
C ARG A 325 11.64 18.97 0.00
N LEU A 326 12.93 18.87 0.19
CA LEU A 326 13.80 18.00 -0.59
C LEU A 326 13.83 16.62 0.09
N GLY A 327 13.71 15.56 -0.69
CA GLY A 327 13.77 14.20 -0.20
C GLY A 327 14.72 13.35 -1.03
N LEU A 328 15.31 12.37 -0.37
CA LEU A 328 16.06 11.31 -1.01
C LEU A 328 15.65 9.98 -0.39
N ARG A 329 15.14 9.06 -1.22
CA ARG A 329 14.92 7.66 -0.88
C ARG A 329 16.00 6.82 -1.56
N MET A 330 16.56 5.89 -0.83
CA MET A 330 17.45 4.86 -1.34
C MET A 330 17.04 3.53 -0.71
N ASP A 331 16.68 2.58 -1.55
CA ASP A 331 16.38 1.22 -1.17
C ASP A 331 17.38 0.29 -1.86
N LEU A 332 17.91 -0.69 -1.12
CA LEU A 332 18.85 -1.68 -1.62
C LEU A 332 18.46 -3.04 -1.07
N ALA A 333 18.17 -3.99 -1.95
CA ALA A 333 17.80 -5.35 -1.60
C ALA A 333 18.60 -6.34 -2.43
N THR A 334 19.09 -7.39 -1.76
CA THR A 334 19.90 -8.42 -2.41
C THR A 334 19.12 -9.21 -3.44
N GLY A 335 19.81 -9.62 -4.50
CA GLY A 335 19.44 -10.67 -5.42
C GLY A 335 20.45 -11.81 -5.32
N ASP A 336 20.17 -12.89 -6.01
CA ASP A 336 21.10 -14.00 -6.08
C ASP A 336 22.40 -13.60 -6.80
N GLY A 337 23.53 -13.91 -6.15
CA GLY A 337 24.85 -13.57 -6.68
C GLY A 337 25.44 -14.65 -7.57
N ASN A 338 24.96 -15.88 -7.47
CA ASN A 338 25.50 -17.03 -8.19
C ASN A 338 24.43 -18.11 -8.42
N ALA A 339 23.82 -18.10 -9.58
CA ALA A 339 22.78 -19.08 -9.94
C ALA A 339 23.28 -20.56 -9.99
N ALA A 340 24.61 -20.79 -9.90
CA ALA A 340 25.20 -22.13 -9.91
C ALA A 340 25.38 -22.75 -8.53
N ASP A 341 25.28 -21.94 -7.45
CA ASP A 341 25.29 -22.48 -6.09
C ASP A 341 23.84 -22.70 -5.59
N PRO A 342 23.61 -23.56 -4.59
CA PRO A 342 22.26 -23.84 -4.12
C PRO A 342 21.67 -22.72 -3.23
N ARG A 343 22.48 -21.78 -2.75
CA ARG A 343 22.06 -20.74 -1.80
C ARG A 343 21.19 -19.69 -2.49
N LEU A 344 20.07 -19.31 -1.88
CA LEU A 344 19.21 -18.23 -2.35
C LEU A 344 19.56 -16.92 -1.60
N ASP A 345 20.15 -15.95 -2.31
CA ASP A 345 20.46 -14.62 -1.76
C ASP A 345 19.40 -13.56 -2.11
N ALA A 346 18.34 -13.93 -2.84
CA ALA A 346 17.26 -13.03 -3.21
C ALA A 346 16.40 -12.63 -1.99
N PHE A 347 16.27 -11.32 -1.76
CA PHE A 347 15.42 -10.76 -0.71
C PHE A 347 13.95 -10.97 -1.04
N ASN A 348 13.14 -11.33 -0.03
CA ASN A 348 11.71 -11.47 -0.14
C ASN A 348 11.01 -10.33 0.63
N PRO A 349 10.25 -9.45 -0.04
CA PRO A 349 9.54 -8.35 0.63
C PRO A 349 8.28 -8.79 1.38
N LEU A 350 7.97 -10.09 1.45
CA LEU A 350 6.80 -10.70 2.10
C LEU A 350 5.47 -10.22 1.49
N PHE A 351 4.82 -9.21 2.09
CA PHE A 351 3.54 -8.64 1.68
C PHE A 351 3.63 -7.11 1.58
N PRO A 352 4.50 -6.56 0.71
CA PRO A 352 4.83 -5.15 0.71
C PRO A 352 3.65 -4.27 0.28
N GLY A 353 3.68 -3.01 0.71
CA GLY A 353 2.80 -1.98 0.17
C GLY A 353 3.24 -1.55 -1.23
N ASN A 354 2.29 -1.27 -2.11
CA ASN A 354 2.59 -0.86 -3.51
C ASN A 354 3.24 0.53 -3.63
N SER A 355 3.24 1.32 -2.58
CA SER A 355 3.73 2.71 -2.61
C SER A 355 5.26 2.85 -2.63
N TYR A 356 6.00 1.74 -2.53
CA TYR A 356 7.47 1.79 -2.47
C TYR A 356 8.15 1.97 -3.83
N SER A 357 7.49 1.62 -4.91
CA SER A 357 8.09 1.64 -6.24
C SER A 357 7.58 2.80 -7.11
N GLY A 358 7.30 3.96 -6.51
CA GLY A 358 6.72 5.12 -7.18
C GLY A 358 5.22 4.95 -7.49
N ALA A 359 4.61 5.92 -8.17
CA ALA A 359 3.18 5.97 -8.45
C ALA A 359 2.63 4.74 -9.20
N VAL A 360 3.46 4.08 -10.01
CA VAL A 360 3.05 2.93 -10.83
C VAL A 360 3.30 1.59 -10.15
N GLY A 361 4.22 1.52 -9.17
CA GLY A 361 4.61 0.26 -8.53
C GLY A 361 5.19 -0.76 -9.50
N LEU A 362 6.14 -0.34 -10.35
CA LEU A 362 6.67 -1.15 -11.44
C LEU A 362 7.41 -2.39 -10.98
N PHE A 363 8.28 -2.21 -9.97
CA PHE A 363 9.21 -3.23 -9.51
C PHE A 363 9.03 -3.51 -8.03
N GLY A 364 9.28 -4.74 -7.60
CA GLY A 364 9.39 -5.11 -6.20
C GLY A 364 10.81 -4.91 -5.67
N PRO A 365 10.98 -4.75 -4.35
CA PRO A 365 12.29 -4.60 -3.73
C PRO A 365 13.00 -5.97 -3.57
N THR A 366 13.17 -6.70 -4.67
CA THR A 366 13.92 -7.96 -4.76
C THR A 366 14.95 -7.79 -5.85
N ASN A 367 16.21 -8.02 -5.56
CA ASN A 367 17.32 -7.76 -6.47
C ASN A 367 17.30 -6.34 -7.04
N LEU A 368 16.93 -5.36 -6.22
CA LEU A 368 16.72 -3.99 -6.68
C LEU A 368 17.48 -2.99 -5.81
N THR A 369 18.18 -2.10 -6.47
CA THR A 369 18.67 -0.84 -5.92
C THR A 369 17.83 0.29 -6.51
N ASP A 370 17.24 1.11 -5.66
CA ASP A 370 16.41 2.28 -6.03
C ASP A 370 17.05 3.54 -5.46
N LEU A 371 17.16 4.57 -6.29
CA LEU A 371 17.51 5.92 -5.84
C LEU A 371 16.47 6.90 -6.34
N THR A 372 15.76 7.55 -5.43
CA THR A 372 14.64 8.43 -5.75
C THR A 372 14.79 9.80 -5.09
N PRO A 373 15.31 10.79 -5.81
CA PRO A 373 15.19 12.19 -5.41
C PRO A 373 13.74 12.65 -5.50
N THR A 374 13.28 13.45 -4.53
CA THR A 374 11.94 14.01 -4.49
C THR A 374 11.94 15.49 -4.15
N LEU A 375 11.03 16.24 -4.75
CA LEU A 375 10.69 17.60 -4.37
C LEU A 375 9.20 17.63 -4.00
N THR A 376 8.91 17.94 -2.74
CA THR A 376 7.54 18.12 -2.27
C THR A 376 7.25 19.59 -2.06
N LEU A 377 6.14 20.06 -2.62
CA LEU A 377 5.64 21.43 -2.47
C LEU A 377 4.24 21.40 -1.86
N ARG A 378 3.93 22.37 -1.00
CA ARG A 378 2.60 22.54 -0.41
C ARG A 378 2.11 23.96 -0.63
N PRO A 379 1.59 24.27 -1.85
CA PRO A 379 1.10 25.61 -2.18
C PRO A 379 -0.09 26.01 -1.31
N LEU A 380 -0.93 25.06 -0.93
CA LEU A 380 -2.05 25.22 -0.01
C LEU A 380 -1.90 24.25 1.17
N ARG A 381 -2.69 24.45 2.24
CA ARG A 381 -2.66 23.57 3.42
C ARG A 381 -3.12 22.13 3.11
N ASN A 382 -4.00 22.01 2.13
CA ASN A 382 -4.66 20.77 1.72
C ASN A 382 -4.22 20.26 0.34
N VAL A 383 -3.19 20.88 -0.28
CA VAL A 383 -2.63 20.46 -1.57
C VAL A 383 -1.16 20.12 -1.41
N THR A 384 -0.78 18.94 -1.83
CA THR A 384 0.61 18.47 -1.91
C THR A 384 0.96 18.14 -3.35
N LEU A 385 2.06 18.67 -3.85
CA LEU A 385 2.66 18.35 -5.14
C LEU A 385 3.96 17.60 -4.87
N VAL A 386 4.20 16.51 -5.56
CA VAL A 386 5.44 15.73 -5.47
C VAL A 386 5.99 15.51 -6.87
N ALA A 387 7.21 15.98 -7.10
CA ALA A 387 8.01 15.58 -8.26
C ALA A 387 9.04 14.54 -7.79
N GLU A 388 9.13 13.42 -8.50
CA GLU A 388 10.06 12.33 -8.18
C GLU A 388 10.70 11.76 -9.44
N ALA A 389 11.88 11.17 -9.30
CA ALA A 389 12.60 10.52 -10.40
C ALA A 389 13.27 9.22 -9.92
N PRO A 390 12.50 8.17 -9.57
CA PRO A 390 13.06 6.89 -9.18
C PRO A 390 13.89 6.28 -10.31
N SER A 391 15.10 5.89 -9.97
CA SER A 391 16.04 5.21 -10.87
C SER A 391 16.41 3.86 -10.28
N TYR A 392 16.42 2.82 -11.12
CA TYR A 392 16.48 1.43 -10.70
C TYR A 392 17.65 0.68 -11.32
N TRP A 393 18.32 -0.13 -10.50
CA TRP A 393 19.39 -1.04 -10.91
C TRP A 393 19.15 -2.43 -10.31
N ARG A 394 19.53 -3.46 -11.01
CA ARG A 394 19.69 -4.78 -10.41
C ARG A 394 20.84 -4.75 -9.40
N THR A 395 20.64 -5.27 -8.20
CA THR A 395 21.70 -5.42 -7.19
C THR A 395 22.71 -6.47 -7.62
N SER A 396 22.23 -7.58 -8.18
CA SER A 396 23.04 -8.61 -8.83
C SER A 396 22.69 -8.72 -10.33
N SER A 397 23.69 -8.88 -11.19
CA SER A 397 23.48 -9.20 -12.60
C SER A 397 23.15 -10.68 -12.85
N ALA A 398 23.42 -11.55 -11.88
CA ALA A 398 23.09 -12.97 -11.95
C ALA A 398 21.63 -13.29 -11.67
N ASP A 399 20.86 -12.31 -11.18
CA ASP A 399 19.44 -12.47 -10.86
C ASP A 399 18.54 -11.56 -11.71
N GLY A 400 17.24 -11.88 -11.77
CA GLY A 400 16.25 -11.18 -12.56
C GLY A 400 15.67 -9.92 -11.87
N VAL A 401 14.66 -9.32 -12.50
CA VAL A 401 13.86 -8.21 -11.94
C VAL A 401 12.47 -8.72 -11.63
N TYR A 402 11.98 -8.39 -10.45
CA TYR A 402 10.73 -8.91 -9.88
C TYR A 402 9.67 -7.82 -9.70
N ALA A 403 8.40 -8.21 -9.76
CA ALA A 403 7.28 -7.43 -9.25
C ALA A 403 7.20 -7.51 -7.72
N ALA A 404 6.36 -6.67 -7.11
CA ALA A 404 6.17 -6.66 -5.65
C ALA A 404 5.59 -7.97 -5.08
N ASP A 405 4.93 -8.78 -5.90
CA ASP A 405 4.41 -10.11 -5.58
C ASP A 405 5.40 -11.26 -5.87
N LEU A 406 6.68 -10.96 -6.08
CA LEU A 406 7.77 -11.86 -6.45
C LEU A 406 7.65 -12.49 -7.85
N ARG A 407 6.68 -12.10 -8.65
CA ARG A 407 6.60 -12.56 -10.04
C ARG A 407 7.79 -12.03 -10.83
N LEU A 408 8.53 -12.94 -11.46
CA LEU A 408 9.67 -12.59 -12.32
C LEU A 408 9.20 -11.81 -13.54
N LEU A 409 9.64 -10.56 -13.67
CA LEU A 409 9.33 -9.67 -14.80
C LEU A 409 10.31 -9.84 -15.95
N PHE A 410 11.60 -9.90 -15.60
CA PHE A 410 12.69 -10.09 -16.54
C PHE A 410 13.65 -11.12 -16.00
N ARG A 411 14.04 -12.07 -16.83
CA ARG A 411 15.07 -13.06 -16.51
C ARG A 411 16.45 -12.40 -16.40
N PRO A 412 17.43 -13.04 -15.75
CA PRO A 412 18.81 -12.49 -15.65
C PRO A 412 19.46 -12.15 -16.99
N ASP A 413 19.18 -12.96 -18.01
CA ASP A 413 19.69 -12.90 -19.37
C ASP A 413 18.86 -12.02 -20.33
N ALA A 414 17.82 -11.33 -19.84
CA ALA A 414 16.95 -10.49 -20.68
C ALA A 414 17.67 -9.31 -21.32
N GLY A 415 18.84 -8.91 -20.81
CA GLY A 415 19.64 -7.82 -21.33
C GLY A 415 20.93 -7.63 -20.54
N GLU A 416 21.78 -6.76 -21.04
CA GLU A 416 23.08 -6.49 -20.46
C GLU A 416 23.06 -5.40 -19.39
N GLY A 417 24.04 -5.45 -18.48
CA GLY A 417 24.25 -4.45 -17.44
C GLY A 417 23.24 -4.53 -16.29
N ARG A 418 23.31 -3.57 -15.40
CA ARG A 418 22.51 -3.52 -14.17
C ARG A 418 21.40 -2.47 -14.21
N TYR A 419 21.51 -1.45 -15.06
CA TYR A 419 20.57 -0.33 -15.09
C TYR A 419 19.24 -0.74 -15.74
N VAL A 420 18.18 -0.71 -14.95
CA VAL A 420 16.80 -1.08 -15.36
C VAL A 420 16.08 0.10 -16.01
N GLY A 421 16.25 1.30 -15.45
CA GLY A 421 15.61 2.51 -15.98
C GLY A 421 15.26 3.55 -14.94
N THR A 422 14.71 4.67 -15.40
CA THR A 422 14.22 5.78 -14.58
C THR A 422 12.74 6.03 -14.86
N ASN A 423 11.97 6.40 -13.84
CA ASN A 423 10.53 6.67 -13.96
C ASN A 423 10.15 8.05 -13.39
N PRO A 424 10.60 9.18 -14.01
CA PRO A 424 10.24 10.50 -13.54
C PRO A 424 8.73 10.72 -13.59
N GLY A 425 8.22 11.47 -12.61
CA GLY A 425 6.81 11.76 -12.52
C GLY A 425 6.45 12.90 -11.58
N VAL A 426 5.21 13.33 -11.70
CA VAL A 426 4.60 14.33 -10.85
C VAL A 426 3.29 13.77 -10.30
N LEU A 427 3.09 13.95 -9.01
CA LEU A 427 1.90 13.55 -8.28
C LEU A 427 1.27 14.78 -7.62
N VAL A 428 -0.04 14.81 -7.61
CA VAL A 428 -0.85 15.81 -6.90
C VAL A 428 -1.77 15.08 -5.94
N ASP A 429 -1.79 15.53 -4.69
CA ASP A 429 -2.76 15.09 -3.68
C ASP A 429 -3.48 16.31 -3.13
N TRP A 430 -4.81 16.31 -3.25
CA TRP A 430 -5.67 17.37 -2.78
C TRP A 430 -6.77 16.83 -1.85
N GLN A 431 -6.68 17.16 -0.57
CA GLN A 431 -7.77 16.95 0.38
C GLN A 431 -8.80 18.05 0.21
N ALA A 432 -9.72 17.88 -0.75
CA ALA A 432 -10.71 18.90 -1.11
C ALA A 432 -11.68 19.20 0.05
N THR A 433 -12.15 18.15 0.73
CA THR A 433 -12.92 18.25 1.99
C THR A 433 -12.44 17.17 2.96
N ARG A 434 -12.97 17.10 4.18
CA ARG A 434 -12.67 15.99 5.11
C ARG A 434 -13.05 14.61 4.56
N HIS A 435 -14.04 14.54 3.67
CA HIS A 435 -14.56 13.32 3.04
C HIS A 435 -13.94 13.04 1.68
N CYS A 436 -13.56 14.08 0.93
CA CYS A 436 -13.18 13.97 -0.47
C CYS A 436 -11.68 14.22 -0.65
N GLN A 437 -10.98 13.23 -1.19
CA GLN A 437 -9.58 13.29 -1.58
C GLN A 437 -9.47 13.08 -3.09
N LEU A 438 -8.74 13.96 -3.75
CA LEU A 438 -8.43 13.89 -5.16
C LEU A 438 -6.94 13.69 -5.35
N GLN A 439 -6.57 12.78 -6.24
CA GLN A 439 -5.18 12.52 -6.57
C GLN A 439 -5.03 12.47 -8.09
N ALA A 440 -3.89 12.91 -8.59
CA ALA A 440 -3.50 12.72 -9.98
C ALA A 440 -2.00 12.38 -10.06
N ALA A 441 -1.63 11.57 -11.02
CA ALA A 441 -0.24 11.24 -11.29
C ALA A 441 0.01 11.14 -12.80
N ILE A 442 1.17 11.60 -13.22
CA ILE A 442 1.70 11.37 -14.55
C ILE A 442 3.17 10.96 -14.42
N THR A 443 3.54 9.86 -15.05
CA THR A 443 4.90 9.35 -15.02
C THR A 443 5.32 8.83 -16.40
N ARG A 444 6.62 8.69 -16.59
CA ARG A 444 7.18 8.15 -17.83
C ARG A 444 8.34 7.23 -17.53
N PHE A 445 8.18 5.95 -17.84
CA PHE A 445 9.29 5.01 -17.74
C PHE A 445 10.24 5.14 -18.92
N LEU A 446 11.51 5.38 -18.62
CA LEU A 446 12.64 5.47 -19.53
C LEU A 446 13.49 4.21 -19.31
N PRO A 447 13.47 3.23 -20.23
CA PRO A 447 14.17 1.97 -20.05
C PRO A 447 15.70 2.16 -20.08
N GLY A 448 16.38 1.49 -19.14
CA GLY A 448 17.83 1.38 -19.09
C GLY A 448 18.36 0.28 -20.01
N ALA A 449 19.69 0.12 -20.04
CA ALA A 449 20.35 -0.83 -20.91
C ALA A 449 19.83 -2.27 -20.75
N PHE A 450 19.56 -2.69 -19.51
CA PHE A 450 19.08 -4.04 -19.21
C PHE A 450 17.73 -4.38 -19.87
N VAL A 451 16.78 -3.42 -19.94
CA VAL A 451 15.44 -3.68 -20.48
C VAL A 451 15.22 -3.06 -21.86
N LYS A 452 16.22 -2.35 -22.40
CA LYS A 452 16.09 -1.58 -23.66
C LYS A 452 15.65 -2.44 -24.85
N ASN A 453 16.08 -3.68 -24.91
CA ASN A 453 15.79 -4.61 -26.00
C ASN A 453 14.61 -5.55 -25.71
N THR A 454 13.89 -5.34 -24.59
CA THR A 454 12.70 -6.11 -24.25
C THR A 454 11.44 -5.46 -24.82
N PHE A 455 10.27 -6.06 -24.56
CA PHE A 455 8.98 -5.55 -25.01
C PHE A 455 8.59 -4.19 -24.37
N VAL A 456 9.27 -3.73 -23.32
CA VAL A 456 9.04 -2.41 -22.70
C VAL A 456 9.81 -1.29 -23.40
N SER A 457 10.71 -1.62 -24.31
CA SER A 457 11.36 -0.64 -25.18
C SER A 457 10.36 -0.18 -26.25
N PRO A 458 10.17 1.12 -26.46
CA PRO A 458 10.92 2.29 -26.05
C PRO A 458 10.41 3.00 -24.78
N GLY A 459 9.87 2.29 -23.84
CA GLY A 459 9.27 2.82 -22.62
C GLY A 459 7.78 3.13 -22.74
N PHE A 460 7.21 3.61 -21.66
CA PHE A 460 5.78 3.95 -21.61
C PHE A 460 5.50 5.19 -20.76
N GLY A 461 4.39 5.86 -21.04
CA GLY A 461 3.78 6.82 -20.15
C GLY A 461 2.68 6.17 -19.34
N PHE A 462 2.50 6.63 -18.12
CA PHE A 462 1.38 6.28 -17.25
C PHE A 462 0.73 7.55 -16.72
N TYR A 463 -0.58 7.54 -16.62
CA TYR A 463 -1.34 8.57 -15.95
C TYR A 463 -2.48 7.95 -15.14
N SER A 464 -2.81 8.60 -14.05
CA SER A 464 -3.97 8.25 -13.23
C SER A 464 -4.58 9.50 -12.63
N ALA A 465 -5.89 9.44 -12.41
CA ALA A 465 -6.60 10.36 -11.52
C ALA A 465 -7.42 9.52 -10.55
N SER A 466 -7.64 10.01 -9.35
CA SER A 466 -8.43 9.29 -8.34
C SER A 466 -9.29 10.28 -7.57
N ALA A 467 -10.57 9.94 -7.42
CA ALA A 467 -11.50 10.59 -6.51
C ALA A 467 -11.93 9.58 -5.46
N VAL A 468 -11.70 9.90 -4.19
CA VAL A 468 -12.04 9.07 -3.04
C VAL A 468 -12.97 9.84 -2.13
N TYR A 469 -14.13 9.26 -1.83
CA TYR A 469 -15.06 9.78 -0.83
C TYR A 469 -15.16 8.80 0.33
N ARG A 470 -15.02 9.29 1.58
CA ARG A 470 -15.13 8.50 2.81
C ARG A 470 -16.16 9.11 3.75
N PHE A 471 -16.92 8.24 4.38
CA PHE A 471 -17.90 8.59 5.40
C PHE A 471 -17.91 7.63 6.57
#